data_8607bb70bfff695b059b0ee361243188
#
_entry.id   8607bb70bfff695b059b0ee361243188
#
_cell.length_a   1.000
_cell.length_b   1.000
_cell.length_c   1.000
_cell.angle_alpha   90.00
_cell.angle_beta   90.00
_cell.angle_gamma   90.00
#
_symmetry.space_group_name_H-M   'P 1'
#
loop_
_entity.id
_entity.type
_entity.pdbx_description
1 polymer ?
#
loop_
_entity_poly.entity_id
_entity_poly.type
_entity_poly.pdbx_seq_one_letter_code
_entity_poly.pdbx_strand_id
1 'polypeptide(L)'
;MRRVALIALSVLSALAGVFLLLLALDVHRWQEQTVADDASFRAFPLTEDVWQHSTILPASVVRTTVGASDDMRYRDGVRAFYLARPRARGLFQVPELEASRGEAQIVLTELFRHEQDPRRRAHIGTLLGALALAVSPQQDVEQRVTTLEAAISYLQETMRLDPSNEDAKFNLESALRRLRSEPPSFEAARGGRRARDDESVAGLRDIGGGY
;
A
#
# COMPACT_ATOMS: atom_id res chain seq x y z
N MET A 1 -0.91 4.14 -58.76
CA MET A 1 -1.32 4.39 -57.35
C MET A 1 -1.86 3.18 -56.63
N ARG A 2 -2.84 2.37 -57.13
CA ARG A 2 -3.40 1.20 -56.45
C ARG A 2 -2.36 0.13 -56.05
N ARG A 3 -1.38 -0.23 -56.90
CA ARG A 3 -0.34 -1.23 -56.60
C ARG A 3 0.58 -0.81 -55.44
N VAL A 4 0.97 0.48 -55.41
CA VAL A 4 1.80 1.01 -54.32
C VAL A 4 1.03 0.99 -52.98
N ALA A 5 -0.25 1.34 -52.99
CA ALA A 5 -1.10 1.25 -51.82
C ALA A 5 -1.25 -0.18 -51.28
N LEU A 6 -1.42 -1.17 -52.17
CA LEU A 6 -1.49 -2.57 -51.80
C LEU A 6 -0.18 -3.10 -51.21
N ILE A 7 0.96 -2.73 -51.77
CA ILE A 7 2.28 -3.09 -51.23
C ILE A 7 2.47 -2.45 -49.84
N ALA A 8 2.17 -1.14 -49.70
CA ALA A 8 2.28 -0.47 -48.42
C ALA A 8 1.38 -1.12 -47.35
N LEU A 9 0.16 -1.48 -47.72
CA LEU A 9 -0.77 -2.19 -46.79
C LEU A 9 -0.24 -3.58 -46.38
N SER A 10 0.32 -4.36 -47.33
CA SER A 10 0.93 -5.63 -47.03
C SER A 10 2.11 -5.51 -46.09
N VAL A 11 2.99 -4.56 -46.32
CA VAL A 11 4.13 -4.29 -45.43
C VAL A 11 3.68 -3.89 -44.04
N LEU A 12 2.70 -2.99 -43.96
CA LEU A 12 2.15 -2.57 -42.66
C LEU A 12 1.51 -3.75 -41.90
N SER A 13 0.75 -4.59 -42.59
CA SER A 13 0.17 -5.79 -41.98
C SER A 13 1.22 -6.78 -41.51
N ALA A 14 2.30 -6.97 -42.27
CA ALA A 14 3.41 -7.83 -41.87
C ALA A 14 4.12 -7.29 -40.63
N LEU A 15 4.40 -5.99 -40.59
CA LEU A 15 4.99 -5.33 -39.42
C LEU A 15 4.09 -5.41 -38.18
N ALA A 16 2.79 -5.20 -38.33
CA ALA A 16 1.83 -5.38 -37.25
C ALA A 16 1.77 -6.82 -36.74
N GLY A 17 1.83 -7.80 -37.65
CA GLY A 17 1.90 -9.22 -37.29
C GLY A 17 3.15 -9.57 -36.48
N VAL A 18 4.31 -9.09 -36.92
CA VAL A 18 5.56 -9.27 -36.16
C VAL A 18 5.50 -8.60 -34.79
N PHE A 19 4.99 -7.39 -34.72
CA PHE A 19 4.83 -6.68 -33.43
C PHE A 19 3.91 -7.44 -32.48
N LEU A 20 2.77 -7.92 -32.93
CA LEU A 20 1.85 -8.71 -32.10
C LEU A 20 2.47 -10.03 -31.65
N LEU A 21 3.27 -10.69 -32.49
CA LEU A 21 4.00 -11.88 -32.11
C LEU A 21 5.00 -11.61 -30.98
N LEU A 22 5.80 -10.55 -31.13
CA LEU A 22 6.77 -10.17 -30.11
C LEU A 22 6.07 -9.80 -28.80
N LEU A 23 4.96 -9.08 -28.86
CA LEU A 23 4.15 -8.75 -27.71
C LEU A 23 3.60 -10.00 -27.00
N ALA A 24 3.09 -10.97 -27.77
CA ALA A 24 2.60 -12.23 -27.21
C ALA A 24 3.71 -13.03 -26.52
N LEU A 25 4.91 -13.05 -27.09
CA LEU A 25 6.07 -13.69 -26.47
C LEU A 25 6.49 -12.99 -25.18
N ASP A 26 6.50 -11.65 -25.17
CA ASP A 26 6.83 -10.88 -23.97
C ASP A 26 5.78 -11.09 -22.85
N VAL A 27 4.49 -11.11 -23.20
CA VAL A 27 3.40 -11.40 -22.23
C VAL A 27 3.55 -12.79 -21.62
N HIS A 28 3.85 -13.79 -22.46
CA HIS A 28 4.03 -15.16 -21.98
C HIS A 28 5.23 -15.27 -21.01
N ARG A 29 6.38 -14.72 -21.40
CA ARG A 29 7.57 -14.65 -20.53
C ARG A 29 7.30 -13.90 -19.24
N TRP A 30 6.60 -12.78 -19.31
CA TRP A 30 6.20 -12.01 -18.14
C TRP A 30 5.38 -12.85 -17.15
N GLN A 31 4.39 -13.59 -17.64
CA GLN A 31 3.56 -14.45 -16.79
C GLN A 31 4.38 -15.54 -16.10
N GLU A 32 5.25 -16.23 -16.84
CA GLU A 32 6.12 -17.27 -16.28
C GLU A 32 7.08 -16.70 -15.22
N GLN A 33 7.74 -15.59 -15.52
CA GLN A 33 8.66 -14.91 -14.61
C GLN A 33 7.93 -14.44 -13.37
N THR A 34 6.74 -13.83 -13.50
CA THR A 34 5.94 -13.36 -12.37
C THR A 34 5.58 -14.50 -11.41
N VAL A 35 5.19 -15.67 -11.93
CA VAL A 35 4.87 -16.84 -11.09
C VAL A 35 6.12 -17.35 -10.35
N ALA A 36 7.26 -17.41 -11.04
CA ALA A 36 8.53 -17.82 -10.45
C ALA A 36 8.99 -16.83 -9.37
N ASP A 37 8.88 -15.53 -9.64
CA ASP A 37 9.25 -14.48 -8.72
C ASP A 37 8.31 -14.44 -7.49
N ASP A 38 7.02 -14.64 -7.67
CA ASP A 38 6.06 -14.77 -6.56
C ASP A 38 6.40 -15.97 -5.65
N ALA A 39 6.83 -17.08 -6.24
CA ALA A 39 7.29 -18.24 -5.47
C ALA A 39 8.61 -17.94 -4.73
N SER A 40 9.56 -17.29 -5.39
CA SER A 40 10.83 -16.88 -4.81
C SER A 40 10.62 -15.87 -3.68
N PHE A 41 9.74 -14.90 -3.87
CA PHE A 41 9.40 -13.91 -2.83
C PHE A 41 8.76 -14.55 -1.59
N ARG A 42 7.88 -15.54 -1.76
CA ARG A 42 7.30 -16.27 -0.63
C ARG A 42 8.36 -17.03 0.18
N ALA A 43 9.36 -17.61 -0.51
CA ALA A 43 10.45 -18.33 0.14
C ALA A 43 11.47 -17.38 0.76
N PHE A 44 11.80 -16.30 0.07
CA PHE A 44 12.85 -15.35 0.43
C PHE A 44 12.40 -13.89 0.17
N PRO A 45 11.60 -13.27 1.07
CA PRO A 45 11.05 -11.91 0.86
C PRO A 45 12.10 -10.79 0.75
N LEU A 46 13.39 -11.12 0.90
CA LEU A 46 14.52 -10.19 0.90
C LEU A 46 15.32 -10.16 -0.39
N THR A 47 14.97 -10.98 -1.37
CA THR A 47 15.66 -11.01 -2.65
C THR A 47 15.49 -9.65 -3.34
N GLU A 48 16.61 -9.03 -3.74
CA GLU A 48 16.61 -7.67 -4.29
C GLU A 48 16.03 -7.62 -5.71
N ASP A 49 16.22 -8.67 -6.50
CA ASP A 49 15.92 -8.71 -7.94
C ASP A 49 14.58 -9.40 -8.29
N VAL A 50 13.59 -9.31 -7.41
CA VAL A 50 12.25 -9.89 -7.67
C VAL A 50 11.46 -8.94 -8.56
N TRP A 51 10.76 -9.48 -9.56
CA TRP A 51 9.90 -8.76 -10.51
C TRP A 51 10.63 -7.80 -11.47
N GLN A 52 11.95 -8.00 -11.67
CA GLN A 52 12.70 -7.32 -12.72
C GLN A 52 12.62 -8.11 -14.03
N HIS A 53 11.56 -7.89 -14.79
CA HIS A 53 11.31 -8.64 -16.02
C HIS A 53 12.11 -8.09 -17.19
N SER A 54 12.83 -8.96 -17.92
CA SER A 54 13.44 -8.64 -19.20
C SER A 54 12.40 -8.76 -20.32
N THR A 55 12.22 -7.71 -21.11
CA THR A 55 11.29 -7.67 -22.24
C THR A 55 12.04 -7.40 -23.54
N ILE A 56 11.55 -7.95 -24.66
CA ILE A 56 12.08 -7.70 -26.01
C ILE A 56 11.62 -6.31 -26.49
N LEU A 57 10.36 -5.99 -26.22
CA LEU A 57 9.78 -4.67 -26.48
C LEU A 57 10.08 -3.72 -25.31
N PRO A 58 10.01 -2.39 -25.52
CA PRO A 58 10.13 -1.45 -24.43
C PRO A 58 9.18 -1.79 -23.28
N ALA A 59 9.71 -1.92 -22.05
CA ALA A 59 8.95 -2.37 -20.89
C ALA A 59 7.69 -1.50 -20.63
N SER A 60 7.71 -0.21 -20.99
CA SER A 60 6.54 0.66 -20.91
C SER A 60 5.38 0.19 -21.79
N VAL A 61 5.68 -0.26 -23.01
CA VAL A 61 4.67 -0.76 -23.98
C VAL A 61 4.02 -2.03 -23.42
N VAL A 62 4.83 -2.98 -22.97
CA VAL A 62 4.33 -4.24 -22.39
C VAL A 62 3.47 -3.97 -21.16
N ARG A 63 3.97 -3.18 -20.20
CA ARG A 63 3.24 -2.84 -18.96
C ARG A 63 1.89 -2.18 -19.23
N THR A 64 1.85 -1.21 -20.15
CA THR A 64 0.61 -0.50 -20.48
C THR A 64 -0.39 -1.42 -21.18
N THR A 65 0.08 -2.27 -22.09
CA THR A 65 -0.79 -3.16 -22.88
C THR A 65 -1.41 -4.27 -22.02
N VAL A 66 -0.64 -4.79 -21.04
CA VAL A 66 -1.08 -5.89 -20.16
C VAL A 66 -1.79 -5.37 -18.90
N GLY A 67 -1.79 -4.05 -18.67
CA GLY A 67 -2.34 -3.46 -17.42
C GLY A 67 -1.53 -3.85 -16.17
N ALA A 68 -0.27 -4.27 -16.36
CA ALA A 68 0.56 -4.79 -15.27
C ALA A 68 1.06 -3.70 -14.30
N SER A 69 0.85 -2.41 -14.60
CA SER A 69 1.35 -1.31 -13.77
C SER A 69 0.78 -1.33 -12.35
N ASP A 70 -0.51 -1.63 -12.21
CA ASP A 70 -1.18 -1.66 -10.91
C ASP A 70 -0.80 -2.93 -10.12
N ASP A 71 -0.63 -4.03 -10.85
CA ASP A 71 -0.18 -5.30 -10.30
C ASP A 71 1.25 -5.21 -9.73
N MET A 72 2.14 -4.53 -10.45
CA MET A 72 3.50 -4.29 -9.98
C MET A 72 3.54 -3.34 -8.78
N ARG A 73 2.78 -2.24 -8.80
CA ARG A 73 2.67 -1.34 -7.64
C ARG A 73 2.17 -2.06 -6.39
N TYR A 74 1.19 -2.94 -6.55
CA TYR A 74 0.70 -3.76 -5.44
C TYR A 74 1.81 -4.66 -4.87
N ARG A 75 2.59 -5.35 -5.72
CA ARG A 75 3.73 -6.19 -5.30
C ARG A 75 4.81 -5.40 -4.60
N ASP A 76 5.15 -4.23 -5.13
CA ASP A 76 6.10 -3.31 -4.50
C ASP A 76 5.65 -2.89 -3.09
N GLY A 77 4.36 -2.61 -2.91
CA GLY A 77 3.79 -2.31 -1.60
C GLY A 77 3.86 -3.48 -0.62
N VAL A 78 3.53 -4.69 -1.09
CA VAL A 78 3.68 -5.91 -0.28
C VAL A 78 5.15 -6.12 0.10
N ARG A 79 6.08 -5.93 -0.82
CA ARG A 79 7.52 -6.01 -0.55
C ARG A 79 7.97 -4.99 0.48
N ALA A 80 7.55 -3.72 0.35
CA ALA A 80 7.86 -2.68 1.31
C ALA A 80 7.42 -3.07 2.73
N PHE A 81 6.22 -3.64 2.89
CA PHE A 81 5.76 -4.18 4.16
C PHE A 81 6.68 -5.27 4.73
N TYR A 82 7.11 -6.23 3.91
CA TYR A 82 8.01 -7.28 4.37
C TYR A 82 9.39 -6.76 4.76
N LEU A 83 9.90 -5.74 4.08
CA LEU A 83 11.16 -5.06 4.45
C LEU A 83 11.05 -4.29 5.76
N ALA A 84 9.87 -3.76 6.07
CA ALA A 84 9.57 -3.00 7.31
C ALA A 84 9.35 -3.89 8.54
N ARG A 85 9.28 -5.24 8.40
CA ARG A 85 9.09 -6.14 9.54
C ARG A 85 10.37 -6.32 10.34
N PRO A 86 10.29 -6.31 11.69
CA PRO A 86 11.43 -6.66 12.51
C PRO A 86 11.83 -8.11 12.21
N ARG A 87 13.08 -8.29 11.83
CA ARG A 87 13.68 -9.60 11.65
C ARG A 87 14.61 -9.87 12.81
N ALA A 88 14.92 -11.15 13.03
CA ALA A 88 15.96 -11.58 13.95
C ALA A 88 17.40 -11.13 13.51
N ARG A 89 17.51 -9.99 12.82
CA ARG A 89 18.77 -9.29 12.55
C ARG A 89 19.09 -8.45 13.77
N GLY A 90 20.30 -8.64 14.29
CA GLY A 90 20.77 -8.12 15.55
C GLY A 90 20.42 -6.65 15.80
N LEU A 91 20.44 -6.28 17.05
CA LEU A 91 20.03 -5.00 17.68
C LEU A 91 20.62 -3.70 17.09
N PHE A 92 21.43 -3.78 16.03
CA PHE A 92 22.19 -2.64 15.49
C PHE A 92 21.53 -1.89 14.31
N GLN A 93 20.30 -2.21 13.93
CA GLN A 93 19.63 -1.64 12.74
C GLN A 93 18.29 -0.94 13.05
N VAL A 94 18.13 -0.37 14.22
CA VAL A 94 16.88 0.32 14.60
C VAL A 94 16.55 1.51 13.68
N PRO A 95 17.51 2.40 13.31
CA PRO A 95 17.20 3.53 12.43
C PRO A 95 16.77 3.12 11.02
N GLU A 96 17.41 2.08 10.46
CA GLU A 96 17.07 1.56 9.13
C GLU A 96 15.68 0.91 9.13
N LEU A 97 15.31 0.23 10.20
CA LEU A 97 13.97 -0.36 10.35
C LEU A 97 12.88 0.71 10.45
N GLU A 98 13.12 1.79 11.19
CA GLU A 98 12.18 2.91 11.29
C GLU A 98 12.02 3.64 9.95
N ALA A 99 13.10 3.85 9.20
CA ALA A 99 13.05 4.40 7.85
C ALA A 99 12.23 3.51 6.90
N SER A 100 12.49 2.19 6.91
CA SER A 100 11.73 1.22 6.11
C SER A 100 10.24 1.17 6.48
N ARG A 101 9.90 1.36 7.76
CA ARG A 101 8.50 1.45 8.21
C ARG A 101 7.81 2.70 7.70
N GLY A 102 8.49 3.84 7.76
CA GLY A 102 7.98 5.09 7.22
C GLY A 102 7.71 4.99 5.71
N GLU A 103 8.67 4.44 4.96
CA GLU A 103 8.51 4.20 3.53
C GLU A 103 7.34 3.25 3.23
N ALA A 104 7.28 2.11 3.90
CA ALA A 104 6.19 1.15 3.73
C ALA A 104 4.82 1.77 4.04
N GLN A 105 4.73 2.61 5.07
CA GLN A 105 3.50 3.30 5.42
C GLN A 105 3.06 4.26 4.32
N ILE A 106 3.98 5.03 3.74
CA ILE A 106 3.70 5.96 2.63
C ILE A 106 3.19 5.19 1.42
N VAL A 107 3.94 4.18 0.97
CA VAL A 107 3.62 3.36 -0.21
C VAL A 107 2.27 2.65 -0.05
N LEU A 108 2.05 1.99 1.09
CA LEU A 108 0.80 1.27 1.35
C LEU A 108 -0.40 2.21 1.50
N THR A 109 -0.23 3.40 2.08
CA THR A 109 -1.32 4.38 2.20
C THR A 109 -1.74 4.90 0.83
N GLU A 110 -0.78 5.17 -0.05
CA GLU A 110 -1.04 5.59 -1.41
C GLU A 110 -1.76 4.50 -2.22
N LEU A 111 -1.28 3.26 -2.12
CA LEU A 111 -1.95 2.10 -2.71
C LEU A 111 -3.37 1.91 -2.19
N PHE A 112 -3.59 2.00 -0.88
CA PHE A 112 -4.91 1.84 -0.28
C PHE A 112 -5.94 2.86 -0.81
N ARG A 113 -5.48 4.08 -1.11
CA ARG A 113 -6.35 5.14 -1.66
C ARG A 113 -6.74 4.89 -3.12
N HIS A 114 -5.83 4.34 -3.91
CA HIS A 114 -5.97 4.24 -5.38
C HIS A 114 -6.33 2.84 -5.88
N GLU A 115 -6.17 1.79 -5.05
CA GLU A 115 -6.50 0.42 -5.45
C GLU A 115 -8.01 0.26 -5.67
N GLN A 116 -8.37 -0.23 -6.86
CA GLN A 116 -9.77 -0.42 -7.27
C GLN A 116 -10.28 -1.83 -6.97
N ASP A 117 -9.40 -2.83 -6.93
CA ASP A 117 -9.77 -4.20 -6.56
C ASP A 117 -10.05 -4.28 -5.06
N PRO A 118 -11.29 -4.57 -4.64
CA PRO A 118 -11.66 -4.60 -3.22
C PRO A 118 -10.89 -5.63 -2.41
N ARG A 119 -10.47 -6.76 -3.02
CA ARG A 119 -9.68 -7.80 -2.34
C ARG A 119 -8.25 -7.33 -2.08
N ARG A 120 -7.61 -6.70 -3.09
CA ARG A 120 -6.28 -6.11 -2.93
C ARG A 120 -6.32 -4.97 -1.93
N ARG A 121 -7.31 -4.11 -2.02
CA ARG A 121 -7.51 -3.00 -1.08
C ARG A 121 -7.69 -3.52 0.36
N ALA A 122 -8.49 -4.56 0.58
CA ALA A 122 -8.63 -5.21 1.88
C ALA A 122 -7.29 -5.78 2.37
N HIS A 123 -6.52 -6.45 1.51
CA HIS A 123 -5.20 -6.93 1.88
C HIS A 123 -4.24 -5.81 2.28
N ILE A 124 -4.18 -4.72 1.48
CA ILE A 124 -3.35 -3.54 1.81
C ILE A 124 -3.76 -2.93 3.16
N GLY A 125 -5.06 -2.82 3.44
CA GLY A 125 -5.57 -2.33 4.72
C GLY A 125 -5.16 -3.23 5.90
N THR A 126 -5.13 -4.55 5.71
CA THR A 126 -4.58 -5.51 6.70
C THR A 126 -3.10 -5.25 6.96
N LEU A 127 -2.30 -5.03 5.90
CA LEU A 127 -0.88 -4.74 6.02
C LEU A 127 -0.61 -3.42 6.75
N LEU A 128 -1.38 -2.36 6.43
CA LEU A 128 -1.30 -1.07 7.13
C LEU A 128 -1.64 -1.21 8.62
N GLY A 129 -2.71 -1.93 8.96
CA GLY A 129 -3.06 -2.22 10.33
C GLY A 129 -1.98 -3.00 11.08
N ALA A 130 -1.41 -4.02 10.44
CA ALA A 130 -0.32 -4.81 11.02
C ALA A 130 0.97 -3.98 11.21
N LEU A 131 1.28 -3.10 10.23
CA LEU A 131 2.43 -2.20 10.32
C LEU A 131 2.28 -1.22 11.50
N ALA A 132 1.11 -0.63 11.66
CA ALA A 132 0.79 0.26 12.76
C ALA A 132 0.83 -0.45 14.13
N LEU A 133 0.45 -1.73 14.20
CA LEU A 133 0.59 -2.53 15.42
C LEU A 133 2.05 -2.88 15.77
N ALA A 134 2.96 -2.82 14.81
CA ALA A 134 4.39 -3.09 15.02
C ALA A 134 5.18 -1.89 15.58
N VAL A 135 4.47 -0.85 16.05
CA VAL A 135 5.03 0.39 16.58
C VAL A 135 5.93 0.13 17.79
N SER A 136 7.03 0.90 17.86
CA SER A 136 8.00 0.84 18.96
C SER A 136 7.37 1.28 20.30
N PRO A 137 7.64 0.57 21.40
CA PRO A 137 7.25 1.00 22.75
C PRO A 137 7.84 2.35 23.19
N GLN A 138 8.89 2.82 22.47
CA GLN A 138 9.61 4.06 22.76
C GLN A 138 8.90 5.33 22.27
N GLN A 139 7.83 5.21 21.46
CA GLN A 139 7.04 6.36 21.05
C GLN A 139 6.29 6.95 22.25
N ASP A 140 6.03 8.27 22.21
CA ASP A 140 5.19 8.91 23.21
C ASP A 140 3.73 8.40 23.15
N VAL A 141 2.98 8.61 24.22
CA VAL A 141 1.60 8.09 24.36
C VAL A 141 0.69 8.67 23.27
N GLU A 142 0.80 9.95 22.96
CA GLU A 142 -0.04 10.63 21.97
C GLU A 142 0.17 10.04 20.56
N GLN A 143 1.42 9.81 20.19
CA GLN A 143 1.77 9.22 18.91
C GLN A 143 1.29 7.76 18.82
N ARG A 144 1.43 6.97 19.91
CA ARG A 144 0.92 5.59 19.94
C ARG A 144 -0.60 5.54 19.76
N VAL A 145 -1.33 6.38 20.48
CA VAL A 145 -2.80 6.45 20.37
C VAL A 145 -3.22 6.83 18.96
N THR A 146 -2.63 7.86 18.37
CA THR A 146 -2.91 8.28 16.99
C THR A 146 -2.65 7.15 15.99
N THR A 147 -1.55 6.43 16.18
CA THR A 147 -1.20 5.29 15.32
C THR A 147 -2.19 4.13 15.47
N LEU A 148 -2.63 3.83 16.71
CA LEU A 148 -3.63 2.79 16.96
C LEU A 148 -5.01 3.16 16.38
N GLU A 149 -5.42 4.42 16.49
CA GLU A 149 -6.66 4.92 15.88
C GLU A 149 -6.62 4.79 14.34
N ALA A 150 -5.50 5.13 13.73
CA ALA A 150 -5.31 4.93 12.29
C ALA A 150 -5.37 3.43 11.91
N ALA A 151 -4.73 2.57 12.70
CA ALA A 151 -4.81 1.11 12.51
C ALA A 151 -6.25 0.61 12.57
N ILE A 152 -7.01 1.03 13.58
CA ILE A 152 -8.42 0.66 13.74
C ILE A 152 -9.23 1.11 12.52
N SER A 153 -9.01 2.31 12.02
CA SER A 153 -9.71 2.84 10.83
C SER A 153 -9.43 1.98 9.59
N TYR A 154 -8.17 1.64 9.31
CA TYR A 154 -7.81 0.78 8.18
C TYR A 154 -8.41 -0.63 8.31
N LEU A 155 -8.36 -1.23 9.49
CA LEU A 155 -8.87 -2.56 9.74
C LEU A 155 -10.42 -2.62 9.68
N GLN A 156 -11.11 -1.58 10.13
CA GLN A 156 -12.56 -1.48 9.97
C GLN A 156 -12.97 -1.37 8.51
N GLU A 157 -12.27 -0.58 7.71
CA GLU A 157 -12.53 -0.50 6.27
C GLU A 157 -12.21 -1.83 5.58
N THR A 158 -11.11 -2.49 5.96
CA THR A 158 -10.78 -3.84 5.51
C THR A 158 -11.92 -4.84 5.77
N MET A 159 -12.49 -4.80 6.97
CA MET A 159 -13.61 -5.66 7.36
C MET A 159 -14.90 -5.35 6.58
N ARG A 160 -15.09 -4.11 6.10
CA ARG A 160 -16.21 -3.79 5.20
C ARG A 160 -16.01 -4.35 3.81
N LEU A 161 -14.75 -4.33 3.31
CA LEU A 161 -14.39 -4.84 1.99
C LEU A 161 -14.35 -6.37 1.94
N ASP A 162 -13.84 -6.99 2.99
CA ASP A 162 -13.73 -8.44 3.16
C ASP A 162 -14.07 -8.88 4.60
N PRO A 163 -15.36 -9.16 4.87
CA PRO A 163 -15.81 -9.62 6.19
C PRO A 163 -15.23 -10.98 6.60
N SER A 164 -14.66 -11.75 5.68
CA SER A 164 -14.06 -13.06 5.96
C SER A 164 -12.59 -13.00 6.34
N ASN A 165 -11.97 -11.80 6.32
CA ASN A 165 -10.56 -11.61 6.61
C ASN A 165 -10.25 -11.80 8.11
N GLU A 166 -9.83 -13.00 8.48
CA GLU A 166 -9.52 -13.35 9.88
C GLU A 166 -8.31 -12.59 10.43
N ASP A 167 -7.31 -12.30 9.59
CA ASP A 167 -6.14 -11.51 9.98
C ASP A 167 -6.54 -10.08 10.36
N ALA A 168 -7.45 -9.48 9.59
CA ALA A 168 -7.98 -8.15 9.88
C ALA A 168 -8.79 -8.13 11.20
N LYS A 169 -9.60 -9.16 11.45
CA LYS A 169 -10.34 -9.31 12.72
C LYS A 169 -9.39 -9.39 13.91
N PHE A 170 -8.41 -10.28 13.83
CA PHE A 170 -7.42 -10.46 14.90
C PHE A 170 -6.62 -9.17 15.16
N ASN A 171 -6.17 -8.50 14.09
CA ASN A 171 -5.43 -7.25 14.20
C ASN A 171 -6.30 -6.12 14.76
N LEU A 172 -7.58 -6.04 14.39
CA LEU A 172 -8.52 -5.06 14.92
C LEU A 172 -8.75 -5.26 16.43
N GLU A 173 -8.98 -6.49 16.85
CA GLU A 173 -9.11 -6.80 18.27
C GLU A 173 -7.85 -6.45 19.05
N SER A 174 -6.69 -6.75 18.49
CA SER A 174 -5.39 -6.41 19.08
C SER A 174 -5.18 -4.90 19.21
N ALA A 175 -5.55 -4.12 18.17
CA ALA A 175 -5.49 -2.67 18.18
C ALA A 175 -6.41 -2.07 19.27
N LEU A 176 -7.67 -2.54 19.32
CA LEU A 176 -8.65 -2.08 20.31
C LEU A 176 -8.22 -2.44 21.74
N ARG A 177 -7.64 -3.61 21.97
CA ARG A 177 -7.11 -4.03 23.27
C ARG A 177 -5.95 -3.14 23.71
N ARG A 178 -5.01 -2.84 22.81
CA ARG A 178 -3.89 -1.94 23.10
C ARG A 178 -4.36 -0.51 23.38
N LEU A 179 -5.28 0.01 22.59
CA LEU A 179 -5.83 1.36 22.81
C LEU A 179 -6.49 1.49 24.21
N ARG A 180 -7.22 0.46 24.66
CA ARG A 180 -7.80 0.42 26.00
C ARG A 180 -6.77 0.34 27.13
N SER A 181 -5.58 -0.18 26.86
CA SER A 181 -4.49 -0.29 27.83
C SER A 181 -3.65 0.98 27.96
N GLU A 182 -3.82 1.96 27.06
CA GLU A 182 -3.14 3.26 27.19
C GLU A 182 -3.68 4.05 28.39
N PRO A 183 -2.83 4.85 29.08
CA PRO A 183 -3.21 5.56 30.30
C PRO A 183 -4.38 6.52 30.08
N PRO A 184 -5.37 6.59 31.00
CA PRO A 184 -6.57 7.44 30.89
C PRO A 184 -6.25 8.94 30.92
N SER A 185 -5.04 9.35 31.32
CA SER A 185 -4.55 10.73 31.25
C SER A 185 -4.61 11.33 29.84
N PHE A 186 -4.62 10.50 28.81
CA PHE A 186 -4.74 10.95 27.41
C PHE A 186 -6.17 11.38 27.05
N GLU A 187 -7.19 10.66 27.49
CA GLU A 187 -8.60 11.02 27.22
C GLU A 187 -9.00 12.33 27.91
N ALA A 188 -8.50 12.56 29.12
CA ALA A 188 -8.73 13.82 29.85
C ALA A 188 -8.08 15.02 29.14
N ALA A 189 -6.87 14.85 28.58
CA ALA A 189 -6.19 15.89 27.81
C ALA A 189 -6.90 16.19 26.47
N ARG A 190 -7.46 15.17 25.81
CA ARG A 190 -8.22 15.31 24.55
C ARG A 190 -9.59 15.95 24.77
N GLY A 191 -10.29 15.59 25.85
CA GLY A 191 -11.55 16.23 26.26
C GLY A 191 -11.37 17.71 26.61
N GLY A 192 -10.30 18.04 27.32
CA GLY A 192 -9.96 19.43 27.68
C GLY A 192 -9.56 20.29 26.47
N ARG A 193 -8.95 19.72 25.44
CA ARG A 193 -8.60 20.44 24.20
C ARG A 193 -9.84 20.73 23.35
N ARG A 194 -10.74 19.75 23.16
CA ARG A 194 -12.01 19.96 22.46
C ARG A 194 -12.91 20.98 23.14
N ALA A 195 -12.99 20.95 24.47
CA ALA A 195 -13.76 21.95 25.24
C ALA A 195 -13.19 23.39 25.09
N ARG A 196 -11.84 23.53 24.99
CA ARG A 196 -11.21 24.85 24.76
C ARG A 196 -11.40 25.34 23.33
N ASP A 197 -11.37 24.47 22.34
CA ASP A 197 -11.59 24.84 20.94
C ASP A 197 -13.05 25.27 20.71
N ASP A 198 -14.02 24.62 21.34
CA ASP A 198 -15.43 24.99 21.30
C ASP A 198 -15.68 26.31 22.04
N GLU A 199 -15.00 26.55 23.16
CA GLU A 199 -15.14 27.79 23.94
C GLU A 199 -14.49 28.98 23.21
N SER A 200 -13.39 28.77 22.48
CA SER A 200 -12.75 29.81 21.67
C SER A 200 -13.58 30.20 20.44
N VAL A 201 -14.35 29.28 19.87
CA VAL A 201 -15.27 29.54 18.76
C VAL A 201 -16.56 30.24 19.26
N ALA A 202 -17.04 29.94 20.47
CA ALA A 202 -18.19 30.57 21.06
C ALA A 202 -17.91 32.04 21.44
N GLY A 203 -16.69 32.35 21.91
CA GLY A 203 -16.26 33.71 22.24
C GLY A 203 -16.12 34.68 21.05
N LEU A 204 -15.98 34.17 19.82
CA LEU A 204 -15.89 34.96 18.59
C LEU A 204 -17.26 35.35 17.99
N ARG A 205 -18.36 34.80 18.49
CA ARG A 205 -19.71 35.09 17.99
C ARG A 205 -20.39 36.30 18.66
N ASP A 206 -19.82 36.83 19.77
CA ASP A 206 -20.46 37.86 20.56
C ASP A 206 -19.89 39.29 20.36
N ILE A 207 -19.00 39.52 19.37
CA ILE A 207 -18.41 40.83 19.07
C ILE A 207 -18.97 41.42 17.75
N GLY A 208 -20.23 41.18 17.43
CA GLY A 208 -20.86 41.66 16.20
C GLY A 208 -22.28 42.20 16.32
N GLY A 209 -22.66 42.73 17.50
CA GLY A 209 -24.01 43.28 17.69
C GLY A 209 -23.98 44.63 18.38
N GLY A 210 -23.65 45.71 17.66
CA GLY A 210 -23.77 47.06 18.20
C GLY A 210 -23.45 48.11 17.14
N TYR A 211 -24.45 48.53 16.42
CA TYR A 211 -24.90 49.85 15.93
C TYR A 211 -25.78 49.65 14.72
#